data_20364a08523a6e35fc1604d3dcb02e54
#
_entry.id   20364a08523a6e35fc1604d3dcb02e54
#
_cell.length_a   1.000
_cell.length_b   1.000
_cell.length_c   1.000
_cell.angle_alpha   90.00
_cell.angle_beta   90.00
_cell.angle_gamma   90.00
#
_symmetry.space_group_name_H-M   'P 1'
#
loop_
_entity.id
_entity.type
_entity.pdbx_description
1 polymer ?
#
loop_
_entity_poly.entity_id
_entity_poly.type
_entity_poly.pdbx_seq_one_letter_code
_entity_poly.pdbx_strand_id
1 'polypeptide(L)'
;KLNFEMGGPGYYLFALEKTAHSPHYEYHKFNPEDSRSHRRSIYRFIVRSQPNPFMTTLDCADSSQSTPKRNETLTALQALSLLNNKFSIAMARHFATRIEKEAGDVAEQVRRGHFLVTGRAPAKAEADLLVAYVRKHGLQNLCRALFNLSEFTYLD
;
A
#
# COMPACT_ATOMS: atom_id res chain seq x y z
N LYS A 1 -12.71 0.04 -4.29
CA LYS A 1 -13.38 0.19 -2.98
C LYS A 1 -12.94 -0.97 -2.10
N LEU A 2 -12.55 -0.71 -0.84
CA LEU A 2 -12.14 -1.76 0.09
C LEU A 2 -13.31 -2.71 0.36
N ASN A 3 -13.05 -4.02 0.32
CA ASN A 3 -14.01 -5.05 0.67
C ASN A 3 -13.89 -5.37 2.17
N PHE A 4 -14.98 -5.12 2.91
CA PHE A 4 -15.09 -5.37 4.36
C PHE A 4 -15.73 -6.72 4.71
N GLU A 5 -16.05 -7.54 3.71
CA GLU A 5 -16.64 -8.85 3.93
C GLU A 5 -15.78 -9.70 4.86
N MET A 6 -16.39 -10.26 5.89
CA MET A 6 -15.73 -11.16 6.84
C MET A 6 -15.95 -12.62 6.47
N GLY A 7 -14.92 -13.44 6.66
CA GLY A 7 -14.99 -14.86 6.35
C GLY A 7 -14.85 -15.17 4.85
N GLY A 8 -15.25 -16.37 4.46
CA GLY A 8 -15.15 -16.84 3.08
C GLY A 8 -13.73 -17.24 2.63
N PRO A 9 -13.57 -17.61 1.35
CA PRO A 9 -12.28 -18.05 0.81
C PRO A 9 -11.25 -16.92 0.81
N GLY A 10 -9.99 -17.29 1.00
CA GLY A 10 -8.85 -16.37 0.89
C GLY A 10 -8.62 -15.89 -0.54
N TYR A 11 -7.92 -14.77 -0.67
CA TYR A 11 -7.48 -14.25 -1.96
C TYR A 11 -5.99 -14.46 -2.17
N TYR A 12 -5.56 -14.49 -3.44
CA TYR A 12 -4.18 -14.74 -3.83
C TYR A 12 -3.46 -13.44 -4.19
N LEU A 13 -2.20 -13.29 -3.72
CA LEU A 13 -1.29 -12.20 -4.08
C LEU A 13 -0.20 -12.68 -5.05
N PHE A 14 -0.47 -13.73 -5.80
CA PHE A 14 0.45 -14.35 -6.75
C PHE A 14 -0.33 -14.96 -7.92
N ALA A 15 0.35 -15.16 -9.04
CA ALA A 15 -0.10 -16.07 -10.07
C ALA A 15 0.47 -17.46 -9.78
N LEU A 16 -0.37 -18.49 -9.92
CA LEU A 16 0.06 -19.88 -9.74
C LEU A 16 0.53 -20.43 -11.09
N GLU A 17 1.80 -20.79 -11.17
CA GLU A 17 2.36 -21.50 -12.30
C GLU A 17 2.55 -22.98 -11.93
N LYS A 18 1.78 -23.83 -12.59
CA LYS A 18 1.89 -25.28 -12.39
C LYS A 18 3.04 -25.82 -13.22
N THR A 19 4.07 -26.31 -12.56
CA THR A 19 5.17 -27.06 -13.21
C THR A 19 5.02 -28.56 -12.97
N ALA A 20 5.82 -29.37 -13.66
CA ALA A 20 5.78 -30.83 -13.54
C ALA A 20 6.09 -31.36 -12.13
N HIS A 21 6.86 -30.60 -11.34
CA HIS A 21 7.37 -31.07 -10.05
C HIS A 21 6.82 -30.34 -8.82
N SER A 22 6.54 -29.03 -8.94
CA SER A 22 6.01 -28.24 -7.83
C SER A 22 5.33 -26.96 -8.34
N PRO A 23 4.33 -26.42 -7.61
CA PRO A 23 3.75 -25.14 -7.96
C PRO A 23 4.75 -24.01 -7.70
N HIS A 24 4.84 -23.06 -8.64
CA HIS A 24 5.56 -21.82 -8.47
C HIS A 24 4.58 -20.67 -8.17
N TYR A 25 4.91 -19.86 -7.19
CA TYR A 25 4.08 -18.74 -6.71
C TYR A 25 4.69 -17.43 -7.16
N GLU A 26 4.20 -16.90 -8.28
CA GLU A 26 4.76 -15.74 -8.96
C GLU A 26 4.18 -14.45 -8.41
N TYR A 27 4.72 -13.95 -7.31
CA TYR A 27 4.27 -12.70 -6.66
C TYR A 27 4.41 -11.48 -7.56
N HIS A 28 5.40 -11.45 -8.46
CA HIS A 28 5.59 -10.34 -9.38
C HIS A 28 4.52 -10.27 -10.48
N LYS A 29 3.79 -11.36 -10.75
CA LYS A 29 2.68 -11.42 -11.71
C LYS A 29 1.33 -11.07 -11.10
N PHE A 30 1.28 -10.76 -9.80
CA PHE A 30 0.07 -10.32 -9.13
C PHE A 30 -0.54 -9.09 -9.82
N ASN A 31 -1.87 -9.11 -10.01
CA ASN A 31 -2.61 -7.97 -10.54
C ASN A 31 -3.16 -7.11 -9.37
N PRO A 32 -2.62 -5.91 -9.13
CA PRO A 32 -3.08 -5.05 -8.04
C PRO A 32 -4.46 -4.43 -8.27
N GLU A 33 -4.99 -4.49 -9.49
CA GLU A 33 -6.33 -4.01 -9.84
C GLU A 33 -7.44 -5.05 -9.58
N ASP A 34 -7.06 -6.26 -9.19
CA ASP A 34 -8.05 -7.29 -8.85
C ASP A 34 -8.75 -6.93 -7.54
N SER A 35 -10.01 -6.52 -7.63
CA SER A 35 -10.82 -6.09 -6.49
C SER A 35 -10.99 -7.17 -5.41
N ARG A 36 -10.81 -8.45 -5.74
CA ARG A 36 -10.84 -9.55 -4.76
C ARG A 36 -9.71 -9.45 -3.75
N SER A 37 -8.59 -8.84 -4.14
CA SER A 37 -7.43 -8.60 -3.27
C SER A 37 -7.56 -7.33 -2.41
N HIS A 38 -8.57 -6.50 -2.64
CA HIS A 38 -8.79 -5.27 -1.88
C HIS A 38 -9.49 -5.56 -0.54
N ARG A 39 -8.97 -6.53 0.20
CA ARG A 39 -9.44 -6.97 1.53
C ARG A 39 -8.32 -6.83 2.57
N ARG A 40 -8.69 -6.92 3.84
CA ARG A 40 -7.70 -7.00 4.93
C ARG A 40 -6.77 -8.19 4.71
N SER A 41 -5.48 -7.98 4.95
CA SER A 41 -4.42 -8.99 4.69
C SER A 41 -4.58 -10.30 5.49
N ILE A 42 -5.41 -10.30 6.54
CA ILE A 42 -5.75 -11.52 7.28
C ILE A 42 -6.46 -12.57 6.41
N TYR A 43 -7.13 -12.15 5.34
CA TYR A 43 -7.83 -13.05 4.41
C TYR A 43 -6.97 -13.47 3.22
N ARG A 44 -5.68 -13.06 3.17
CA ARG A 44 -4.80 -13.51 2.10
C ARG A 44 -4.46 -14.98 2.25
N PHE A 45 -4.31 -15.69 1.14
CA PHE A 45 -3.74 -17.02 1.13
C PHE A 45 -2.24 -16.97 1.44
N ILE A 46 -1.78 -17.76 2.40
CA ILE A 46 -0.39 -17.80 2.84
C ILE A 46 0.29 -19.04 2.29
N VAL A 47 1.37 -18.83 1.54
CA VAL A 47 2.27 -19.91 1.10
C VAL A 47 3.40 -20.01 2.14
N ARG A 48 3.41 -21.07 2.94
CA ARG A 48 4.40 -21.23 4.03
C ARG A 48 5.82 -21.44 3.52
N SER A 49 5.96 -22.17 2.40
CA SER A 49 7.26 -22.46 1.77
C SER A 49 7.86 -21.28 1.00
N GLN A 50 7.06 -20.29 0.65
CA GLN A 50 7.48 -19.13 -0.13
C GLN A 50 6.73 -17.88 0.36
N PRO A 51 7.22 -17.21 1.42
CA PRO A 51 6.59 -16.01 1.95
C PRO A 51 6.50 -14.88 0.92
N ASN A 52 5.47 -14.04 1.04
CA ASN A 52 5.33 -12.88 0.16
C ASN A 52 6.43 -11.84 0.47
N PRO A 53 7.29 -11.47 -0.49
CA PRO A 53 8.44 -10.58 -0.24
C PRO A 53 8.04 -9.20 0.29
N PHE A 54 6.95 -8.64 -0.21
CA PHE A 54 6.46 -7.33 0.26
C PHE A 54 6.02 -7.37 1.72
N MET A 55 5.26 -8.40 2.10
CA MET A 55 4.80 -8.56 3.48
C MET A 55 5.97 -8.84 4.44
N THR A 56 6.94 -9.65 4.00
CA THR A 56 8.15 -9.94 4.80
C THR A 56 8.97 -8.66 5.03
N THR A 57 9.12 -7.83 4.01
CA THR A 57 9.82 -6.54 4.14
C THR A 57 9.13 -5.61 5.15
N LEU A 58 7.80 -5.70 5.31
CA LEU A 58 7.01 -4.91 6.26
C LEU A 58 6.82 -5.61 7.62
N ASP A 59 7.76 -6.43 8.04
CA ASP A 59 7.76 -7.12 9.33
C ASP A 59 6.51 -7.98 9.59
N CYS A 60 5.92 -8.55 8.52
CA CYS A 60 4.84 -9.49 8.69
C CYS A 60 5.33 -10.72 9.45
N ALA A 61 4.63 -11.09 10.53
CA ALA A 61 4.95 -12.26 11.31
C ALA A 61 5.01 -13.53 10.43
N ASP A 62 5.98 -14.40 10.72
CA ASP A 62 6.06 -15.71 10.12
C ASP A 62 4.88 -16.56 10.59
N SER A 63 4.05 -16.99 9.64
CA SER A 63 2.85 -17.79 9.92
C SER A 63 3.18 -19.27 10.23
N SER A 64 4.42 -19.69 10.09
CA SER A 64 4.86 -21.07 10.39
C SER A 64 5.17 -21.31 11.86
N GLN A 65 5.31 -20.24 12.64
CA GLN A 65 5.66 -20.31 14.06
C GLN A 65 4.87 -19.33 14.90
N SER A 66 4.81 -19.58 16.21
CA SER A 66 4.22 -18.64 17.16
C SER A 66 5.13 -17.43 17.33
N THR A 67 4.60 -16.25 17.08
CA THR A 67 5.32 -14.99 17.20
C THR A 67 4.66 -14.15 18.29
N PRO A 68 5.16 -14.18 19.52
CA PRO A 68 4.53 -13.50 20.67
C PRO A 68 4.61 -11.98 20.57
N LYS A 69 5.65 -11.45 19.90
CA LYS A 69 5.81 -10.03 19.62
C LYS A 69 6.27 -9.83 18.18
N ARG A 70 5.62 -8.93 17.45
CA ARG A 70 6.07 -8.56 16.11
C ARG A 70 7.37 -7.76 16.17
N ASN A 71 8.21 -7.96 15.17
CA ASN A 71 9.30 -7.04 14.91
C ASN A 71 8.72 -5.70 14.45
N GLU A 72 9.33 -4.63 14.92
CA GLU A 72 9.03 -3.27 14.51
C GLU A 72 10.33 -2.64 14.06
N THR A 73 10.59 -2.70 12.76
CA THR A 73 11.81 -2.12 12.19
C THR A 73 11.47 -0.90 11.33
N LEU A 74 12.40 0.03 11.26
CA LEU A 74 12.35 1.19 10.38
C LEU A 74 13.58 1.13 9.47
N THR A 75 13.38 0.65 8.24
CA THR A 75 14.49 0.44 7.31
C THR A 75 14.28 1.18 6.00
N ALA A 76 15.39 1.57 5.35
CA ALA A 76 15.35 2.14 4.00
C ALA A 76 14.71 1.18 2.98
N LEU A 77 14.83 -0.14 3.19
CA LEU A 77 14.23 -1.14 2.33
C LEU A 77 12.70 -1.14 2.43
N GLN A 78 12.13 -0.92 3.62
CA GLN A 78 10.69 -0.76 3.81
C GLN A 78 10.17 0.47 3.07
N ALA A 79 10.82 1.63 3.23
CA ALA A 79 10.47 2.85 2.53
C ALA A 79 10.55 2.68 1.00
N LEU A 80 11.60 2.03 0.51
CA LEU A 80 11.78 1.75 -0.91
C LEU A 80 10.70 0.79 -1.44
N SER A 81 10.33 -0.21 -0.65
CA SER A 81 9.26 -1.16 -0.99
C SER A 81 7.91 -0.47 -1.05
N LEU A 82 7.57 0.39 -0.09
CA LEU A 82 6.32 1.16 -0.12
C LEU A 82 6.24 2.08 -1.33
N LEU A 83 7.35 2.72 -1.71
CA LEU A 83 7.41 3.58 -2.89
C LEU A 83 7.27 2.82 -4.21
N ASN A 84 7.83 1.62 -4.34
CA ASN A 84 7.98 0.95 -5.63
C ASN A 84 7.08 -0.29 -5.81
N ASN A 85 6.39 -0.74 -4.78
CA ASN A 85 5.51 -1.89 -4.91
C ASN A 85 4.34 -1.59 -5.84
N LYS A 86 4.03 -2.53 -6.73
CA LYS A 86 2.93 -2.40 -7.70
C LYS A 86 1.58 -2.10 -7.05
N PHE A 87 1.31 -2.70 -5.89
CA PHE A 87 0.08 -2.45 -5.14
C PHE A 87 0.03 -1.01 -4.64
N SER A 88 1.10 -0.51 -4.01
CA SER A 88 1.17 0.88 -3.52
C SER A 88 1.01 1.88 -4.66
N ILE A 89 1.62 1.64 -5.81
CA ILE A 89 1.51 2.49 -7.00
C ILE A 89 0.06 2.50 -7.53
N ALA A 90 -0.59 1.34 -7.60
CA ALA A 90 -1.99 1.24 -8.04
C ALA A 90 -2.92 1.97 -7.06
N MET A 91 -2.73 1.78 -5.75
CA MET A 91 -3.53 2.46 -4.73
C MET A 91 -3.32 3.99 -4.74
N ALA A 92 -2.09 4.45 -4.98
CA ALA A 92 -1.81 5.89 -5.13
C ALA A 92 -2.55 6.50 -6.33
N ARG A 93 -2.68 5.76 -7.43
CA ARG A 93 -3.47 6.18 -8.61
C ARG A 93 -4.96 6.28 -8.27
N HIS A 94 -5.52 5.27 -7.63
CA HIS A 94 -6.92 5.30 -7.19
C HIS A 94 -7.19 6.41 -6.19
N PHE A 95 -6.24 6.67 -5.29
CA PHE A 95 -6.35 7.74 -4.31
C PHE A 95 -6.29 9.11 -4.98
N ALA A 96 -5.40 9.32 -5.94
CA ALA A 96 -5.36 10.56 -6.73
C ALA A 96 -6.70 10.80 -7.46
N THR A 97 -7.23 9.78 -8.15
CA THR A 97 -8.53 9.88 -8.82
C THR A 97 -9.69 10.19 -7.87
N ARG A 98 -9.63 9.69 -6.64
CA ARG A 98 -10.59 10.03 -5.60
C ARG A 98 -10.49 11.50 -5.20
N ILE A 99 -9.28 11.98 -4.95
CA ILE A 99 -9.02 13.38 -4.55
C ILE A 99 -9.47 14.34 -5.66
N GLU A 100 -9.16 14.05 -6.93
CA GLU A 100 -9.59 14.84 -8.09
C GLU A 100 -11.11 14.99 -8.18
N LYS A 101 -11.85 13.98 -7.74
CA LYS A 101 -13.33 14.03 -7.69
C LYS A 101 -13.87 14.82 -6.49
N GLU A 102 -13.11 14.88 -5.40
CA GLU A 102 -13.52 15.52 -4.15
C GLU A 102 -13.07 16.99 -4.05
N ALA A 103 -12.07 17.42 -4.85
CA ALA A 103 -11.45 18.73 -4.75
C ALA A 103 -11.15 19.32 -6.15
N GLY A 104 -11.49 20.59 -6.35
CA GLY A 104 -11.43 21.22 -7.66
C GLY A 104 -10.05 21.72 -8.08
N ASP A 105 -9.30 22.33 -7.16
CA ASP A 105 -7.99 22.90 -7.45
C ASP A 105 -6.84 22.15 -6.79
N VAL A 106 -5.63 22.38 -7.25
CA VAL A 106 -4.43 21.68 -6.76
C VAL A 106 -4.20 21.92 -5.27
N ALA A 107 -4.48 23.12 -4.76
CA ALA A 107 -4.25 23.42 -3.34
C ALA A 107 -5.26 22.70 -2.44
N GLU A 108 -6.51 22.61 -2.87
CA GLU A 108 -7.54 21.81 -2.20
C GLU A 108 -7.25 20.31 -2.30
N GLN A 109 -6.81 19.83 -3.45
CA GLN A 109 -6.39 18.44 -3.65
C GLN A 109 -5.27 18.05 -2.71
N VAL A 110 -4.26 18.90 -2.56
CA VAL A 110 -3.15 18.69 -1.62
C VAL A 110 -3.65 18.65 -0.17
N ARG A 111 -4.47 19.63 0.24
CA ARG A 111 -5.04 19.67 1.60
C ARG A 111 -5.88 18.43 1.88
N ARG A 112 -6.74 18.05 0.93
CA ARG A 112 -7.62 16.88 1.06
C ARG A 112 -6.82 15.59 1.15
N GLY A 113 -5.84 15.40 0.27
CA GLY A 113 -4.99 14.22 0.25
C GLY A 113 -4.17 14.08 1.53
N HIS A 114 -3.54 15.15 1.98
CA HIS A 114 -2.78 15.17 3.23
C HIS A 114 -3.68 14.84 4.42
N PHE A 115 -4.84 15.50 4.54
CA PHE A 115 -5.78 15.24 5.63
C PHE A 115 -6.27 13.79 5.68
N LEU A 116 -6.58 13.19 4.53
CA LEU A 116 -7.04 11.80 4.47
C LEU A 116 -5.97 10.78 4.89
N VAL A 117 -4.70 11.14 4.74
CA VAL A 117 -3.57 10.25 5.07
C VAL A 117 -3.10 10.44 6.52
N THR A 118 -3.01 11.69 6.98
CA THR A 118 -2.40 12.02 8.28
C THR A 118 -3.41 12.39 9.37
N GLY A 119 -4.69 12.59 9.00
CA GLY A 119 -5.73 13.05 9.93
C GLY A 119 -5.65 14.54 10.28
N ARG A 120 -4.64 15.28 9.80
CA ARG A 120 -4.44 16.72 10.05
C ARG A 120 -4.34 17.54 8.77
N ALA A 121 -4.63 18.81 8.82
CA ALA A 121 -4.33 19.72 7.73
C ALA A 121 -2.81 19.97 7.63
N PRO A 122 -2.25 20.14 6.41
CA PRO A 122 -0.86 20.51 6.26
C PRO A 122 -0.62 21.94 6.80
N ALA A 123 0.53 22.17 7.41
CA ALA A 123 0.97 23.52 7.73
C ALA A 123 1.20 24.33 6.44
N LYS A 124 1.19 25.67 6.53
CA LYS A 124 1.30 26.52 5.33
C LYS A 124 2.54 26.19 4.50
N ALA A 125 3.71 26.06 5.14
CA ALA A 125 4.94 25.73 4.45
C ALA A 125 4.92 24.33 3.80
N GLU A 126 4.30 23.34 4.47
CA GLU A 126 4.06 22.01 3.90
C GLU A 126 3.16 22.09 2.67
N ALA A 127 2.03 22.82 2.79
CA ALA A 127 1.09 22.97 1.68
C ALA A 127 1.74 23.61 0.46
N ASP A 128 2.51 24.68 0.64
CA ASP A 128 3.19 25.37 -0.45
C ASP A 128 4.19 24.45 -1.16
N LEU A 129 4.96 23.68 -0.40
CA LEU A 129 5.91 22.68 -0.94
C LEU A 129 5.19 21.56 -1.70
N LEU A 130 4.13 21.02 -1.13
CA LEU A 130 3.38 19.92 -1.74
C LEU A 130 2.63 20.38 -3.01
N VAL A 131 2.11 21.61 -3.03
CA VAL A 131 1.51 22.19 -4.24
C VAL A 131 2.55 22.36 -5.36
N ALA A 132 3.75 22.86 -5.02
CA ALA A 132 4.84 22.96 -5.98
C ALA A 132 5.25 21.57 -6.50
N TYR A 133 5.29 20.57 -5.63
CA TYR A 133 5.57 19.19 -6.00
C TYR A 133 4.52 18.62 -6.96
N VAL A 134 3.22 18.82 -6.68
CA VAL A 134 2.13 18.34 -7.55
C VAL A 134 2.20 18.99 -8.94
N ARG A 135 2.47 20.30 -8.99
CA ARG A 135 2.62 21.01 -10.28
C ARG A 135 3.74 20.46 -11.14
N LYS A 136 4.82 19.98 -10.52
CA LYS A 136 5.98 19.42 -11.21
C LYS A 136 5.85 17.93 -11.53
N HIS A 137 5.29 17.15 -10.63
CA HIS A 137 5.33 15.68 -10.67
C HIS A 137 3.96 15.01 -10.77
N GLY A 138 2.87 15.77 -10.61
CA GLY A 138 1.49 15.27 -10.64
C GLY A 138 1.00 14.74 -9.30
N LEU A 139 -0.33 14.72 -9.14
CA LEU A 139 -1.02 14.34 -7.92
C LEU A 139 -0.78 12.87 -7.54
N GLN A 140 -0.70 11.96 -8.52
CA GLN A 140 -0.42 10.55 -8.28
C GLN A 140 0.92 10.32 -7.57
N ASN A 141 1.96 11.07 -7.95
CA ASN A 141 3.27 10.96 -7.30
C ASN A 141 3.25 11.55 -5.88
N LEU A 142 2.46 12.60 -5.65
CA LEU A 142 2.20 13.08 -4.28
C LEU A 142 1.52 11.97 -3.45
N CYS A 143 0.47 11.35 -3.94
CA CYS A 143 -0.23 10.27 -3.22
C CYS A 143 0.71 9.11 -2.87
N ARG A 144 1.61 8.76 -3.79
CA ARG A 144 2.65 7.76 -3.55
C ARG A 144 3.63 8.18 -2.45
N ALA A 145 4.02 9.45 -2.40
CA ALA A 145 4.88 9.97 -1.35
C ALA A 145 4.16 10.02 0.01
N LEU A 146 2.88 10.42 0.02
CA LEU A 146 2.06 10.45 1.24
C LEU A 146 1.92 9.06 1.88
N PHE A 147 1.78 7.99 1.10
CA PHE A 147 1.74 6.62 1.62
C PHE A 147 3.07 6.14 2.24
N ASN A 148 4.14 6.89 2.07
CA ASN A 148 5.44 6.60 2.66
C ASN A 148 5.79 7.51 3.85
N LEU A 149 4.86 8.35 4.28
CA LEU A 149 5.02 9.14 5.50
C LEU A 149 4.97 8.24 6.74
N SER A 150 5.81 8.55 7.72
CA SER A 150 5.78 7.84 9.01
C SER A 150 4.41 7.93 9.68
N GLU A 151 3.76 9.10 9.61
CA GLU A 151 2.40 9.32 10.12
C GLU A 151 1.33 8.42 9.49
N PHE A 152 1.58 7.89 8.29
CA PHE A 152 0.69 6.92 7.64
C PHE A 152 1.06 5.47 7.95
N THR A 153 2.36 5.20 8.06
CA THR A 153 2.88 3.83 8.16
C THR A 153 2.86 3.32 9.59
N TYR A 154 3.07 4.20 10.55
CA TYR A 154 3.14 3.88 11.98
C TYR A 154 1.99 4.58 12.72
N LEU A 155 1.23 3.78 13.46
CA LEU A 155 0.18 4.26 14.36
C LEU A 155 0.73 4.20 15.79
N ASP A 156 0.84 5.35 16.45
CA ASP A 156 1.19 5.47 17.85
C ASP A 156 -0.03 5.16 18.74
#